data_16c0731a25cc4ad0c25957642cc1948a
#
_entry.id   16c0731a25cc4ad0c25957642cc1948a
#
_cell.length_a   1.000
_cell.length_b   1.000
_cell.length_c   1.000
_cell.angle_alpha   90.00
_cell.angle_beta   90.00
_cell.angle_gamma   90.00
#
_symmetry.space_group_name_H-M   'P 1'
#
loop_
_entity.id
_entity.type
_entity.pdbx_description
1 polymer ?
#
loop_
_entity_poly.entity_id
_entity_poly.type
_entity_poly.pdbx_seq_one_letter_code
_entity_poly.pdbx_strand_id
1 'polypeptide(L)'
;MVNQHEQVGALALPNEGQFAQDMRAINRFQRVVHANMVAGHDYGVIPGIGGKPTLLKPGAEKIAKLLGLADDFEIVDRLEDWQKGFFRFLVKCRLTHIQTGSLVSTGLGECNSMEAKYRWRWVGERDLPTGTDRAKLVSQERHSKTGGKWTVYRLENEDIYSQVNTILKMAKKRALVDAALSAGRLSDVFTQDIEDMMGRPETDEIEPPLPAPA
;
A
#
# COMPACT_ATOMS: atom_id res chain seq x y z
N MET A 1 20.18 57.59 -7.40
CA MET A 1 20.42 56.16 -7.59
C MET A 1 19.86 55.47 -6.39
N VAL A 2 18.68 54.90 -6.50
CA VAL A 2 18.01 54.24 -5.39
C VAL A 2 18.36 52.75 -5.51
N ASN A 3 19.03 52.21 -4.51
CA ASN A 3 19.35 50.80 -4.40
C ASN A 3 18.05 49.97 -4.34
N GLN A 4 17.78 49.24 -5.40
CA GLN A 4 16.86 48.12 -5.39
C GLN A 4 17.61 46.94 -4.76
N HIS A 5 17.57 46.84 -3.42
CA HIS A 5 17.89 45.57 -2.78
C HIS A 5 16.75 44.61 -3.05
N GLU A 6 17.06 43.54 -3.74
CA GLU A 6 16.26 42.35 -3.94
C GLU A 6 15.61 41.90 -2.63
N GLN A 7 14.31 42.01 -2.54
CA GLN A 7 13.54 41.26 -1.55
C GLN A 7 13.53 39.80 -2.01
N VAL A 8 14.54 39.03 -1.59
CA VAL A 8 14.51 37.58 -1.68
C VAL A 8 13.34 37.10 -0.82
N GLY A 9 12.31 36.66 -1.51
CA GLY A 9 11.15 35.89 -1.12
C GLY A 9 10.90 35.69 0.39
N ALA A 10 10.41 36.71 1.08
CA ALA A 10 9.74 36.48 2.33
C ALA A 10 8.48 35.65 2.04
N LEU A 11 8.38 34.47 2.67
CA LEU A 11 7.18 33.65 2.60
C LEU A 11 6.00 34.52 3.01
N ALA A 12 5.12 34.88 2.06
CA ALA A 12 3.92 35.64 2.36
C ALA A 12 2.99 34.72 3.16
N LEU A 13 3.02 34.81 4.48
CA LEU A 13 2.08 34.10 5.34
C LEU A 13 0.70 34.68 5.12
N PRO A 14 -0.34 33.85 4.93
CA PRO A 14 -1.71 34.32 4.87
C PRO A 14 -2.05 35.03 6.19
N ASN A 15 -2.95 36.00 6.12
CA ASN A 15 -3.42 36.65 7.35
C ASN A 15 -4.12 35.60 8.27
N GLU A 16 -4.15 35.86 9.56
CA GLU A 16 -4.64 34.92 10.57
C GLU A 16 -6.09 34.45 10.30
N GLY A 17 -6.94 35.32 9.77
CA GLY A 17 -8.32 35.00 9.41
C GLY A 17 -8.40 34.05 8.22
N GLN A 18 -7.58 34.25 7.19
CA GLN A 18 -7.50 33.39 6.01
C GLN A 18 -6.96 32.01 6.41
N PHE A 19 -5.90 31.97 7.20
CA PHE A 19 -5.32 30.72 7.69
C PHE A 19 -6.36 29.88 8.47
N ALA A 20 -7.09 30.52 9.39
CA ALA A 20 -8.13 29.84 10.15
C ALA A 20 -9.28 29.33 9.26
N GLN A 21 -9.61 30.04 8.19
CA GLN A 21 -10.61 29.60 7.21
C GLN A 21 -10.13 28.38 6.41
N ASP A 22 -8.89 28.40 5.94
CA ASP A 22 -8.29 27.30 5.18
C ASP A 22 -8.18 26.04 6.03
N MET A 23 -7.76 26.16 7.28
CA MET A 23 -7.73 25.03 8.22
C MET A 23 -9.13 24.43 8.47
N ARG A 24 -10.15 25.27 8.61
CA ARG A 24 -11.54 24.78 8.73
C ARG A 24 -11.99 24.05 7.46
N ALA A 25 -11.60 24.51 6.29
CA ALA A 25 -11.92 23.87 5.02
C ALA A 25 -11.27 22.48 4.90
N ILE A 26 -9.99 22.37 5.25
CA ILE A 26 -9.26 21.08 5.30
C ILE A 26 -9.95 20.11 6.27
N ASN A 27 -10.19 20.53 7.50
CA ASN A 27 -10.82 19.69 8.51
C ASN A 27 -12.24 19.24 8.12
N ARG A 28 -12.98 20.11 7.43
CA ARG A 28 -14.31 19.76 6.89
C ARG A 28 -14.19 18.71 5.78
N PHE A 29 -13.25 18.88 4.86
CA PHE A 29 -13.00 17.94 3.78
C PHE A 29 -12.61 16.56 4.34
N GLN A 30 -11.66 16.49 5.28
CA GLN A 30 -11.23 15.27 5.94
C GLN A 30 -12.41 14.52 6.59
N ARG A 31 -13.29 15.23 7.30
CA ARG A 31 -14.49 14.64 7.90
C ARG A 31 -15.47 14.09 6.85
N VAL A 32 -15.69 14.83 5.76
CA VAL A 32 -16.58 14.40 4.67
C VAL A 32 -16.02 13.14 4.00
N VAL A 33 -14.73 13.11 3.71
CA VAL A 33 -14.06 11.94 3.13
C VAL A 33 -14.24 10.73 4.05
N HIS A 34 -13.88 10.85 5.32
CA HIS A 34 -13.97 9.74 6.27
C HIS A 34 -15.41 9.23 6.44
N ALA A 35 -16.40 10.11 6.49
CA ALA A 35 -17.81 9.76 6.68
C ALA A 35 -18.42 9.03 5.47
N ASN A 36 -17.86 9.18 4.26
CA ASN A 36 -18.35 8.57 3.03
C ASN A 36 -17.52 7.39 2.51
N MET A 37 -16.49 7.01 3.25
CA MET A 37 -15.65 5.85 2.94
C MET A 37 -16.13 4.62 3.68
N VAL A 38 -15.98 3.46 3.04
CA VAL A 38 -16.42 2.15 3.53
C VAL A 38 -15.22 1.40 4.12
N ALA A 39 -15.32 1.04 5.40
CA ALA A 39 -14.32 0.20 6.07
C ALA A 39 -14.23 -1.19 5.40
N GLY A 40 -13.01 -1.71 5.26
CA GLY A 40 -12.74 -2.96 4.57
C GLY A 40 -12.72 -2.87 3.04
N HIS A 41 -13.16 -1.74 2.46
CA HIS A 41 -13.15 -1.50 1.01
C HIS A 41 -12.27 -0.30 0.64
N ASP A 42 -12.53 0.86 1.22
CA ASP A 42 -11.82 2.11 0.91
C ASP A 42 -10.63 2.34 1.85
N TYR A 43 -10.74 1.83 3.07
CA TYR A 43 -9.67 1.81 4.06
C TYR A 43 -9.74 0.53 4.90
N GLY A 44 -8.61 0.12 5.45
CA GLY A 44 -8.49 -1.05 6.32
C GLY A 44 -8.09 -0.65 7.73
N VAL A 45 -8.56 -1.41 8.73
CA VAL A 45 -8.07 -1.33 10.10
C VAL A 45 -7.32 -2.62 10.41
N ILE A 46 -6.05 -2.50 10.81
CA ILE A 46 -5.24 -3.67 11.14
C ILE A 46 -5.46 -4.01 12.62
N PRO A 47 -5.99 -5.21 12.93
CA PRO A 47 -6.17 -5.64 14.32
C PRO A 47 -4.84 -5.67 15.09
N GLY A 48 -4.84 -5.14 16.31
CA GLY A 48 -3.67 -5.17 17.20
C GLY A 48 -2.68 -4.03 17.02
N ILE A 49 -2.86 -3.16 16.01
CA ILE A 49 -2.13 -1.90 15.90
C ILE A 49 -3.11 -0.77 16.17
N GLY A 50 -3.03 -0.21 17.37
CA GLY A 50 -3.74 1.02 17.70
C GLY A 50 -3.23 2.15 16.81
N GLY A 51 -4.10 2.76 16.01
CA GLY A 51 -3.68 3.86 15.14
C GLY A 51 -4.67 4.20 14.05
N LYS A 52 -4.18 4.97 13.10
CA LYS A 52 -4.95 5.43 11.96
C LYS A 52 -5.23 4.27 11.01
N PRO A 53 -6.42 4.22 10.39
CA PRO A 53 -6.72 3.25 9.35
C PRO A 53 -5.82 3.46 8.13
N THR A 54 -5.51 2.38 7.40
CA THR A 54 -4.73 2.39 6.17
C THR A 54 -5.63 2.70 4.98
N LEU A 55 -5.26 3.69 4.15
CA LEU A 55 -5.97 3.98 2.91
C LEU A 55 -5.71 2.87 1.88
N LEU A 56 -6.78 2.31 1.33
CA LEU A 56 -6.71 1.30 0.26
C LEU A 56 -6.82 1.96 -1.12
N LYS A 57 -6.45 1.21 -2.17
CA LYS A 57 -6.52 1.70 -3.56
C LYS A 57 -7.90 2.24 -3.94
N PRO A 58 -9.04 1.57 -3.67
CA PRO A 58 -10.35 2.12 -3.99
C PRO A 58 -10.62 3.46 -3.31
N GLY A 59 -10.18 3.63 -2.08
CA GLY A 59 -10.28 4.90 -1.37
C GLY A 59 -9.44 6.00 -2.02
N ALA A 60 -8.20 5.69 -2.43
CA ALA A 60 -7.35 6.63 -3.15
C ALA A 60 -7.95 7.07 -4.49
N GLU A 61 -8.54 6.14 -5.25
CA GLU A 61 -9.24 6.42 -6.50
C GLU A 61 -10.48 7.33 -6.29
N LYS A 62 -11.24 7.11 -5.21
CA LYS A 62 -12.36 7.97 -4.85
C LYS A 62 -11.92 9.39 -4.50
N ILE A 63 -10.83 9.54 -3.73
CA ILE A 63 -10.24 10.84 -3.39
C ILE A 63 -9.80 11.56 -4.66
N ALA A 64 -9.05 10.90 -5.53
CA ALA A 64 -8.60 11.50 -6.79
C ALA A 64 -9.81 11.97 -7.64
N LYS A 65 -10.84 11.13 -7.77
CA LYS A 65 -12.07 11.48 -8.49
C LYS A 65 -12.81 12.66 -7.86
N LEU A 66 -12.93 12.69 -6.53
CA LEU A 66 -13.62 13.76 -5.81
C LEU A 66 -12.92 15.12 -5.99
N LEU A 67 -11.60 15.10 -6.06
CA LEU A 67 -10.77 16.29 -6.29
C LEU A 67 -10.62 16.66 -7.78
N GLY A 68 -11.23 15.91 -8.69
CA GLY A 68 -11.12 16.14 -10.14
C GLY A 68 -9.73 15.91 -10.69
N LEU A 69 -9.02 14.89 -10.16
CA LEU A 69 -7.66 14.57 -10.53
C LEU A 69 -7.59 13.36 -11.46
N ALA A 70 -6.68 13.41 -12.41
CA ALA A 70 -6.25 12.27 -13.22
C ALA A 70 -4.90 11.76 -12.70
N ASP A 71 -4.76 10.44 -12.66
CA ASP A 71 -3.53 9.76 -12.29
C ASP A 71 -2.70 9.40 -13.52
N ASP A 72 -1.40 9.64 -13.45
CA ASP A 72 -0.40 9.24 -14.44
C ASP A 72 0.76 8.54 -13.73
N PHE A 73 1.25 7.42 -14.32
CA PHE A 73 2.27 6.58 -13.72
C PHE A 73 3.53 6.52 -14.58
N GLU A 74 4.66 6.69 -13.91
CA GLU A 74 5.99 6.57 -14.49
C GLU A 74 6.79 5.54 -13.70
N ILE A 75 7.38 4.55 -14.39
CA ILE A 75 8.38 3.67 -13.78
C ILE A 75 9.69 4.46 -13.73
N VAL A 76 10.05 4.92 -12.53
CA VAL A 76 11.25 5.74 -12.31
C VAL A 76 12.51 4.89 -12.33
N ASP A 77 12.41 3.70 -11.74
CA ASP A 77 13.50 2.73 -11.69
C ASP A 77 12.94 1.31 -11.68
N ARG A 78 13.67 0.40 -12.32
CA ARG A 78 13.37 -1.03 -12.27
C ARG A 78 14.66 -1.84 -12.27
N LEU A 79 14.65 -2.93 -11.52
CA LEU A 79 15.70 -3.93 -11.54
C LEU A 79 15.07 -5.30 -11.70
N GLU A 80 15.48 -6.03 -12.73
CA GLU A 80 15.00 -7.37 -13.03
C GLU A 80 16.20 -8.31 -13.21
N ASP A 81 16.49 -9.09 -12.17
CA ASP A 81 17.50 -10.15 -12.20
C ASP A 81 16.81 -11.51 -12.31
N TRP A 82 16.61 -11.97 -13.52
CA TRP A 82 15.96 -13.25 -13.82
C TRP A 82 16.77 -14.47 -13.39
N GLN A 83 18.07 -14.32 -13.14
CA GLN A 83 18.90 -15.42 -12.64
C GLN A 83 18.74 -15.63 -11.14
N LYS A 84 18.58 -14.53 -10.40
CA LYS A 84 18.44 -14.54 -8.93
C LYS A 84 17.00 -14.46 -8.47
N GLY A 85 16.03 -14.24 -9.37
CA GLY A 85 14.64 -14.00 -9.01
C GLY A 85 14.42 -12.69 -8.23
N PHE A 86 15.29 -11.69 -8.45
CA PHE A 86 15.15 -10.40 -7.82
C PHE A 86 14.49 -9.38 -8.75
N PHE A 87 13.32 -8.89 -8.35
CA PHE A 87 12.54 -7.90 -9.09
C PHE A 87 12.20 -6.74 -8.17
N ARG A 88 12.47 -5.52 -8.62
CA ARG A 88 12.18 -4.28 -7.91
C ARG A 88 11.64 -3.23 -8.86
N PHE A 89 10.59 -2.53 -8.45
CA PHE A 89 10.01 -1.42 -9.19
C PHE A 89 9.84 -0.22 -8.26
N LEU A 90 10.34 0.93 -8.71
CA LEU A 90 10.03 2.23 -8.14
C LEU A 90 9.13 2.98 -9.12
N VAL A 91 7.93 3.29 -8.67
CA VAL A 91 6.90 3.95 -9.48
C VAL A 91 6.57 5.31 -8.88
N LYS A 92 6.43 6.29 -9.74
CA LYS A 92 5.91 7.62 -9.45
C LYS A 92 4.48 7.73 -9.97
N CYS A 93 3.58 8.24 -9.14
CA CYS A 93 2.23 8.65 -9.52
C CYS A 93 2.14 10.16 -9.47
N ARG A 94 1.69 10.78 -10.55
CA ARG A 94 1.36 12.20 -10.62
C ARG A 94 -0.15 12.36 -10.65
N LEU A 95 -0.68 13.20 -9.76
CA LEU A 95 -2.07 13.60 -9.77
C LEU A 95 -2.19 15.01 -10.33
N THR A 96 -2.85 15.12 -11.47
CA THR A 96 -3.01 16.35 -12.23
C THR A 96 -4.47 16.76 -12.27
N HIS A 97 -4.77 18.04 -12.04
CA HIS A 97 -6.14 18.54 -12.09
C HIS A 97 -6.65 18.54 -13.53
N ILE A 98 -7.76 17.83 -13.77
CA ILE A 98 -8.26 17.55 -15.13
C ILE A 98 -8.57 18.83 -15.92
N GLN A 99 -9.14 19.86 -15.27
CA GLN A 99 -9.55 21.08 -15.97
C GLN A 99 -8.39 22.04 -16.26
N THR A 100 -7.40 22.11 -15.36
CA THR A 100 -6.32 23.09 -15.45
C THR A 100 -5.00 22.52 -15.97
N GLY A 101 -4.84 21.20 -15.96
CA GLY A 101 -3.58 20.53 -16.26
C GLY A 101 -2.49 20.74 -15.19
N SER A 102 -2.82 21.39 -14.06
CA SER A 102 -1.83 21.67 -13.01
C SER A 102 -1.52 20.42 -12.21
N LEU A 103 -0.23 20.15 -11.95
CA LEU A 103 0.20 19.11 -11.04
C LEU A 103 -0.22 19.48 -9.61
N VAL A 104 -0.96 18.60 -8.95
CA VAL A 104 -1.47 18.80 -7.60
C VAL A 104 -0.61 18.07 -6.56
N SER A 105 -0.23 16.84 -6.85
CA SER A 105 0.64 16.06 -5.97
C SER A 105 1.40 14.98 -6.73
N THR A 106 2.44 14.48 -6.11
CA THR A 106 3.22 13.35 -6.59
C THR A 106 3.42 12.38 -5.43
N GLY A 107 3.28 11.08 -5.71
CA GLY A 107 3.58 10.02 -4.76
C GLY A 107 4.57 9.03 -5.33
N LEU A 108 5.31 8.37 -4.47
CA LEU A 108 6.26 7.32 -4.80
C LEU A 108 5.83 6.01 -4.17
N GLY A 109 6.07 4.92 -4.87
CA GLY A 109 5.81 3.58 -4.36
C GLY A 109 6.86 2.61 -4.86
N GLU A 110 7.49 1.91 -3.95
CA GLU A 110 8.41 0.82 -4.25
C GLU A 110 7.81 -0.52 -3.84
N CYS A 111 8.16 -1.55 -4.60
CA CYS A 111 7.87 -2.93 -4.23
C CYS A 111 8.93 -3.85 -4.83
N ASN A 112 9.31 -4.90 -4.08
CA ASN A 112 10.32 -5.84 -4.54
C ASN A 112 9.99 -7.29 -4.14
N SER A 113 10.63 -8.23 -4.82
CA SER A 113 10.44 -9.68 -4.64
C SER A 113 10.93 -10.23 -3.29
N MET A 114 11.76 -9.46 -2.56
CA MET A 114 12.28 -9.87 -1.25
C MET A 114 11.35 -9.52 -0.09
N GLU A 115 10.26 -8.80 -0.36
CA GLU A 115 9.22 -8.61 0.65
C GLU A 115 8.66 -9.96 1.09
N ALA A 116 8.39 -10.10 2.40
CA ALA A 116 8.02 -11.40 2.99
C ALA A 116 6.84 -12.09 2.30
N LYS A 117 5.87 -11.31 1.83
CA LYS A 117 4.67 -11.81 1.12
C LYS A 117 4.95 -12.40 -0.27
N TYR A 118 6.07 -12.06 -0.89
CA TYR A 118 6.46 -12.61 -2.19
C TYR A 118 7.56 -13.64 -2.06
N ARG A 119 8.53 -13.36 -1.19
CA ARG A 119 9.69 -14.22 -0.98
C ARG A 119 9.32 -15.57 -0.39
N TRP A 120 8.31 -15.62 0.49
CA TRP A 120 7.96 -16.80 1.25
C TRP A 120 6.57 -17.31 0.91
N ARG A 121 6.42 -18.63 0.87
CA ARG A 121 5.14 -19.32 0.81
C ARG A 121 4.97 -20.23 2.02
N TRP A 122 3.75 -20.36 2.48
CA TRP A 122 3.38 -21.31 3.51
C TRP A 122 2.78 -22.55 2.87
N VAL A 123 3.30 -23.72 3.21
CA VAL A 123 2.86 -25.00 2.67
C VAL A 123 2.45 -25.95 3.78
N GLY A 124 1.47 -26.80 3.52
CA GLY A 124 1.10 -27.89 4.39
C GLY A 124 2.18 -28.98 4.44
N GLU A 125 2.12 -29.86 5.41
CA GLU A 125 3.07 -30.95 5.57
C GLU A 125 3.13 -31.86 4.32
N ARG A 126 2.00 -32.06 3.64
CA ARG A 126 1.89 -32.90 2.43
C ARG A 126 2.58 -32.30 1.20
N ASP A 127 2.73 -30.98 1.17
CA ASP A 127 3.28 -30.22 0.05
C ASP A 127 4.77 -29.90 0.25
N LEU A 128 5.39 -30.45 1.29
CA LEU A 128 6.81 -30.32 1.52
C LEU A 128 7.60 -31.17 0.51
N PRO A 129 8.68 -30.61 -0.08
CA PRO A 129 9.57 -31.38 -0.93
C PRO A 129 10.12 -32.62 -0.20
N THR A 130 10.25 -33.74 -0.93
CA THR A 130 10.78 -34.97 -0.38
C THR A 130 12.21 -34.77 0.17
N GLY A 131 12.45 -35.24 1.40
CA GLY A 131 13.75 -35.10 2.08
C GLY A 131 13.96 -33.79 2.84
N THR A 132 12.95 -32.94 2.91
CA THR A 132 13.04 -31.68 3.70
C THR A 132 13.10 -31.97 5.20
N ASP A 133 14.13 -31.43 5.86
CA ASP A 133 14.27 -31.49 7.32
C ASP A 133 13.34 -30.46 7.99
N ARG A 134 12.21 -30.92 8.48
CA ARG A 134 11.16 -30.08 9.10
C ARG A 134 11.65 -29.31 10.32
N ALA A 135 12.62 -29.86 11.06
CA ALA A 135 13.15 -29.23 12.27
C ALA A 135 13.90 -27.91 11.97
N LYS A 136 14.34 -27.74 10.73
CA LYS A 136 15.03 -26.53 10.27
C LYS A 136 14.10 -25.47 9.67
N LEU A 137 12.83 -25.81 9.49
CA LEU A 137 11.87 -24.88 8.89
C LEU A 137 11.15 -24.05 9.95
N VAL A 138 10.86 -22.80 9.60
CA VAL A 138 9.92 -21.99 10.37
C VAL A 138 8.53 -22.57 10.19
N SER A 139 7.86 -22.91 11.29
CA SER A 139 6.52 -23.48 11.26
C SER A 139 5.53 -22.62 12.04
N GLN A 140 4.26 -22.72 11.67
CA GLN A 140 3.14 -22.04 12.33
C GLN A 140 1.96 -22.99 12.44
N GLU A 141 1.32 -23.03 13.61
CA GLU A 141 0.04 -23.72 13.79
C GLU A 141 -1.09 -22.82 13.28
N ARG A 142 -1.96 -23.37 12.45
CA ARG A 142 -3.17 -22.71 11.95
C ARG A 142 -4.40 -23.42 12.50
N HIS A 143 -5.49 -22.66 12.65
CA HIS A 143 -6.75 -23.13 13.21
C HIS A 143 -7.87 -22.92 12.19
N SER A 144 -8.65 -23.97 11.94
CA SER A 144 -9.89 -23.87 11.18
C SER A 144 -10.99 -23.18 12.01
N LYS A 145 -11.90 -22.51 11.35
CA LYS A 145 -13.15 -22.03 11.97
C LYS A 145 -13.99 -23.17 12.57
N THR A 146 -13.79 -24.41 12.13
CA THR A 146 -14.45 -25.63 12.60
C THR A 146 -13.68 -26.37 13.69
N GLY A 147 -12.59 -25.79 14.25
CA GLY A 147 -11.82 -26.32 15.36
C GLY A 147 -10.67 -27.26 14.99
N GLY A 148 -10.41 -27.53 13.71
CA GLY A 148 -9.24 -28.28 13.26
C GLY A 148 -7.95 -27.47 13.41
N LYS A 149 -6.85 -28.17 13.69
CA LYS A 149 -5.51 -27.59 13.76
C LYS A 149 -4.61 -28.27 12.75
N TRP A 150 -3.73 -27.50 12.09
CA TRP A 150 -2.69 -28.04 11.20
C TRP A 150 -1.45 -27.15 11.24
N THR A 151 -0.31 -27.75 10.95
CA THR A 151 0.97 -27.05 10.87
C THR A 151 1.27 -26.70 9.42
N VAL A 152 1.70 -25.46 9.19
CA VAL A 152 2.26 -24.99 7.92
C VAL A 152 3.72 -24.62 8.10
N TYR A 153 4.48 -24.77 7.05
CA TYR A 153 5.92 -24.54 7.00
C TYR A 153 6.24 -23.46 6.00
N ARG A 154 7.19 -22.59 6.34
CA ARG A 154 7.63 -21.51 5.47
C ARG A 154 8.74 -21.98 4.55
N LEU A 155 8.49 -21.93 3.26
CA LEU A 155 9.48 -22.19 2.20
C LEU A 155 9.75 -20.94 1.38
N GLU A 156 10.91 -20.89 0.72
CA GLU A 156 11.17 -19.88 -0.29
C GLU A 156 10.24 -20.09 -1.50
N ASN A 157 9.75 -19.01 -2.07
CA ASN A 157 8.80 -19.09 -3.18
C ASN A 157 9.55 -19.33 -4.49
N GLU A 158 9.50 -20.54 -4.99
CA GLU A 158 10.12 -20.93 -6.26
C GLU A 158 9.44 -20.29 -7.47
N ASP A 159 8.15 -19.91 -7.33
CA ASP A 159 7.36 -19.26 -8.38
C ASP A 159 7.40 -17.72 -8.30
N ILE A 160 8.54 -17.16 -7.87
CA ILE A 160 8.72 -15.71 -7.78
C ILE A 160 8.61 -15.01 -9.14
N TYR A 161 8.93 -15.72 -10.21
CA TYR A 161 8.91 -15.20 -11.58
C TYR A 161 7.50 -14.86 -12.07
N SER A 162 6.48 -15.58 -11.61
CA SER A 162 5.08 -15.28 -11.90
C SER A 162 4.59 -14.02 -11.20
N GLN A 163 5.29 -13.58 -10.15
CA GLN A 163 4.90 -12.45 -9.31
C GLN A 163 5.34 -11.08 -9.86
N VAL A 164 6.14 -11.02 -10.92
CA VAL A 164 6.71 -9.77 -11.46
C VAL A 164 5.64 -8.70 -11.71
N ASN A 165 4.54 -9.08 -12.39
CA ASN A 165 3.43 -8.16 -12.63
C ASN A 165 2.69 -7.76 -11.34
N THR A 166 2.58 -8.66 -10.38
CA THR A 166 1.97 -8.39 -9.06
C THR A 166 2.80 -7.38 -8.28
N ILE A 167 4.13 -7.52 -8.30
CA ILE A 167 5.08 -6.60 -7.66
C ILE A 167 4.97 -5.21 -8.30
N LEU A 168 4.95 -5.12 -9.64
CA LEU A 168 4.74 -3.85 -10.35
C LEU A 168 3.40 -3.20 -9.99
N LYS A 169 2.31 -3.96 -9.98
CA LYS A 169 0.98 -3.45 -9.60
C LYS A 169 0.96 -2.94 -8.16
N MET A 170 1.70 -3.59 -7.26
CA MET A 170 1.81 -3.14 -5.87
C MET A 170 2.59 -1.83 -5.76
N ALA A 171 3.71 -1.67 -6.48
CA ALA A 171 4.42 -0.40 -6.54
C ALA A 171 3.52 0.74 -7.05
N LYS A 172 2.73 0.49 -8.11
CA LYS A 172 1.73 1.45 -8.61
C LYS A 172 0.66 1.77 -7.57
N LYS A 173 0.15 0.77 -6.85
CA LYS A 173 -0.84 0.97 -5.77
C LYS A 173 -0.29 1.90 -4.69
N ARG A 174 0.93 1.64 -4.22
CA ARG A 174 1.60 2.44 -3.19
C ARG A 174 1.80 3.89 -3.65
N ALA A 175 2.27 4.09 -4.87
CA ALA A 175 2.46 5.43 -5.45
C ALA A 175 1.15 6.23 -5.53
N LEU A 176 0.03 5.59 -5.91
CA LEU A 176 -1.28 6.24 -5.96
C LEU A 176 -1.77 6.63 -4.56
N VAL A 177 -1.65 5.72 -3.59
CA VAL A 177 -2.08 5.98 -2.20
C VAL A 177 -1.31 7.16 -1.61
N ASP A 178 0.01 7.19 -1.79
CA ASP A 178 0.88 8.29 -1.34
C ASP A 178 0.47 9.63 -1.98
N ALA A 179 0.30 9.64 -3.30
CA ALA A 179 -0.15 10.83 -4.02
C ALA A 179 -1.54 11.32 -3.55
N ALA A 180 -2.49 10.40 -3.32
CA ALA A 180 -3.84 10.74 -2.90
C ALA A 180 -3.89 11.30 -1.47
N LEU A 181 -3.11 10.73 -0.54
CA LEU A 181 -2.97 11.26 0.83
C LEU A 181 -2.42 12.68 0.82
N SER A 182 -1.40 12.93 0.02
CA SER A 182 -0.79 14.25 -0.14
C SER A 182 -1.75 15.25 -0.78
N ALA A 183 -2.45 14.87 -1.85
CA ALA A 183 -3.43 15.74 -2.53
C ALA A 183 -4.58 16.15 -1.61
N GLY A 184 -5.11 15.21 -0.84
CA GLY A 184 -6.25 15.42 0.06
C GLY A 184 -5.89 15.96 1.44
N ARG A 185 -4.59 16.13 1.75
CA ARG A 185 -4.13 16.45 3.12
C ARG A 185 -4.70 15.46 4.17
N LEU A 186 -4.67 14.17 3.84
CA LEU A 186 -5.36 13.12 4.60
C LEU A 186 -4.43 12.30 5.50
N SER A 187 -3.16 12.66 5.62
CA SER A 187 -2.18 11.98 6.48
C SER A 187 -2.53 12.03 7.97
N ASP A 188 -3.44 12.91 8.38
CA ASP A 188 -3.98 12.93 9.75
C ASP A 188 -5.05 11.86 9.97
N VAL A 189 -5.76 11.47 8.91
CA VAL A 189 -6.91 10.55 8.96
C VAL A 189 -6.51 9.13 8.62
N PHE A 190 -5.64 8.97 7.64
CA PHE A 190 -5.19 7.68 7.14
C PHE A 190 -3.67 7.55 7.21
N THR A 191 -3.21 6.32 7.24
CA THR A 191 -1.80 5.96 7.04
C THR A 191 -1.64 5.17 5.74
N GLN A 192 -0.40 5.00 5.30
CA GLN A 192 0.00 4.12 4.21
C GLN A 192 0.93 3.03 4.74
N ASP A 193 1.13 1.97 3.98
CA ASP A 193 2.20 0.96 4.14
C ASP A 193 2.10 -0.01 5.32
N ILE A 194 1.10 0.07 6.20
CA ILE A 194 0.97 -0.89 7.30
C ILE A 194 0.57 -2.29 6.80
N GLU A 195 -0.19 -2.37 5.70
CA GLU A 195 -0.58 -3.66 5.09
C GLU A 195 0.62 -4.52 4.67
N ASP A 196 1.73 -3.87 4.36
CA ASP A 196 2.92 -4.51 3.83
C ASP A 196 3.96 -4.83 4.92
N MET A 197 3.92 -4.15 6.06
CA MET A 197 4.82 -4.40 7.19
C MET A 197 4.38 -5.60 8.03
N MET A 198 3.12 -5.93 8.02
CA MET A 198 2.60 -7.15 8.60
C MET A 198 2.25 -8.09 7.45
N GLY A 199 2.98 -9.20 7.35
CA GLY A 199 2.47 -10.33 6.58
C GLY A 199 1.02 -10.50 7.01
N ARG A 200 0.07 -10.35 6.06
CA ARG A 200 -1.36 -10.54 6.31
C ARG A 200 -1.54 -11.62 7.38
N PRO A 201 -2.33 -11.44 8.42
CA PRO A 201 -2.98 -12.60 8.99
C PRO A 201 -3.80 -13.16 7.84
N GLU A 202 -3.25 -14.15 7.15
CA GLU A 202 -3.91 -14.79 6.02
C GLU A 202 -5.21 -15.40 6.55
N THR A 203 -6.26 -14.65 6.39
CA THR A 203 -7.61 -15.17 6.24
C THR A 203 -7.84 -15.56 4.78
N ASP A 204 -6.78 -16.00 4.09
CA ASP A 204 -6.97 -16.72 2.86
C ASP A 204 -7.57 -18.06 3.25
N GLU A 205 -8.81 -18.24 2.88
CA GLU A 205 -9.55 -19.49 2.89
C GLU A 205 -8.80 -20.51 2.01
N ILE A 206 -7.71 -21.07 2.56
CA ILE A 206 -7.22 -22.33 2.06
C ILE A 206 -8.25 -23.33 2.59
N GLU A 207 -9.17 -23.73 1.72
CA GLU A 207 -10.04 -24.87 2.01
C GLU A 207 -9.18 -26.01 2.55
N PRO A 208 -9.61 -26.67 3.63
CA PRO A 208 -8.90 -27.84 4.13
C PRO A 208 -8.80 -28.85 2.97
N PRO A 209 -7.65 -29.52 2.79
CA PRO A 209 -7.47 -30.48 1.71
C PRO A 209 -8.60 -31.52 1.79
N LEU A 210 -9.24 -31.75 0.64
CA LEU A 210 -10.31 -32.75 0.51
C LEU A 210 -9.83 -34.09 1.08
N PRO A 211 -10.68 -34.82 1.81
CA PRO A 211 -10.34 -36.17 2.26
C PRO A 211 -10.01 -37.05 1.05
N ALA A 212 -8.97 -37.89 1.22
CA ALA A 212 -8.55 -38.81 0.18
C ALA A 212 -9.74 -39.69 -0.26
N PRO A 213 -9.91 -39.96 -1.57
CA PRO A 213 -10.94 -40.89 -2.03
C PRO A 213 -10.71 -42.26 -1.39
N ALA A 214 -11.83 -42.88 -0.95
CA ALA A 214 -11.85 -44.19 -0.34
C ALA A 214 -11.44 -45.32 -1.33
#